data_2a3bc63152bcddf43d814bc7bdb3cf9e
#
_entry.id   2a3bc63152bcddf43d814bc7bdb3cf9e
#
_cell.length_a   1.000
_cell.length_b   1.000
_cell.length_c   1.000
_cell.angle_alpha   90.00
_cell.angle_beta   90.00
_cell.angle_gamma   90.00
#
_symmetry.space_group_name_H-M   'P 1'
#
loop_
_entity.id
_entity.type
_entity.pdbx_description
1 polymer ?
#
loop_
_entity_poly.entity_id
_entity_poly.type
_entity_poly.pdbx_seq_one_letter_code
_entity_poly.pdbx_strand_id
1 'polypeptide(L)'
;ITQSRLCKNVYDEVDFFPHIGNEYYATVIGAVFHADEIITSLRSDEICFRGMEHTRTLTYGEAENFIDSGIALLHPECIPLARTAGMAIVLIKTPEDTLRISSEKTGTKVKAAVSRRGVVFVKLRSLGVLTSYLFIGKVFDVFEKYKVPVYLATSSNVSVSLAVKCSNDTLRLIYRELHKYAEIGMETEMSVVSVIGDLNWEKHTGLEARIIETLKEMPVCMISYG
;
A
#
# COMPACT_ATOMS: atom_id res chain seq x y z
N ILE A 1 2.82 29.51 -1.14
CA ILE A 1 2.14 28.84 -2.27
C ILE A 1 3.20 28.56 -3.33
N THR A 2 3.36 27.32 -3.74
CA THR A 2 4.31 26.94 -4.81
C THR A 2 3.60 26.10 -5.87
N GLN A 3 3.91 26.35 -7.13
CA GLN A 3 3.45 25.59 -8.28
C GLN A 3 4.60 25.22 -9.23
N SER A 4 5.84 25.55 -8.89
CA SER A 4 6.96 25.41 -9.80
C SER A 4 7.40 23.95 -9.91
N ARG A 5 7.56 23.50 -11.15
CA ARG A 5 8.20 22.23 -11.51
C ARG A 5 9.64 22.42 -11.98
N LEU A 6 10.13 23.66 -11.94
CA LEU A 6 11.47 24.01 -12.39
C LEU A 6 12.45 23.91 -11.23
N CYS A 7 13.53 23.23 -11.46
CA CYS A 7 14.67 23.13 -10.56
C CYS A 7 15.97 23.40 -11.34
N LYS A 8 17.05 23.66 -10.64
CA LYS A 8 18.39 23.63 -11.21
C LYS A 8 19.03 22.28 -10.88
N ASN A 9 19.60 21.64 -11.90
CA ASN A 9 20.38 20.44 -11.72
C ASN A 9 21.79 20.78 -11.16
N VAL A 10 22.61 19.77 -10.93
CA VAL A 10 23.97 19.94 -10.41
C VAL A 10 24.92 20.73 -11.34
N TYR A 11 24.49 20.96 -12.57
CA TYR A 11 25.24 21.74 -13.59
C TYR A 11 24.69 23.16 -13.72
N ASP A 12 23.82 23.60 -12.81
CA ASP A 12 23.16 24.93 -12.79
C ASP A 12 22.22 25.17 -13.98
N GLU A 13 21.82 24.11 -14.69
CA GLU A 13 20.87 24.16 -15.79
C GLU A 13 19.44 24.06 -15.25
N VAL A 14 18.52 24.82 -15.85
CA VAL A 14 17.09 24.76 -15.52
C VAL A 14 16.50 23.48 -16.11
N ASP A 15 16.00 22.62 -15.26
CA ASP A 15 15.40 21.35 -15.64
C ASP A 15 14.03 21.18 -15.00
N PHE A 16 13.23 20.25 -15.55
CA PHE A 16 11.98 19.86 -14.95
C PHE A 16 12.23 18.71 -13.99
N PHE A 17 11.73 18.83 -12.81
CA PHE A 17 11.71 17.69 -11.91
C PHE A 17 10.89 16.55 -12.54
N PRO A 18 11.41 15.33 -12.59
CA PRO A 18 10.74 14.23 -13.28
C PRO A 18 9.41 13.88 -12.60
N HIS A 19 8.33 13.92 -13.37
CA HIS A 19 6.99 13.31 -13.22
C HIS A 19 6.36 13.13 -11.80
N ILE A 20 6.92 13.75 -10.77
CA ILE A 20 6.44 13.69 -9.39
C ILE A 20 5.44 14.84 -9.19
N GLY A 21 4.33 14.60 -8.51
CA GLY A 21 3.25 15.57 -8.36
C GLY A 21 3.64 16.81 -7.54
N ASN A 22 2.80 17.84 -7.60
CA ASN A 22 3.04 19.09 -6.88
C ASN A 22 3.13 18.91 -5.36
N GLU A 23 2.48 17.87 -4.82
CA GLU A 23 2.52 17.50 -3.41
C GLU A 23 3.91 17.10 -2.94
N TYR A 24 4.69 16.42 -3.79
CA TYR A 24 6.06 16.05 -3.44
C TYR A 24 6.96 17.30 -3.33
N TYR A 25 6.81 18.24 -4.26
CA TYR A 25 7.52 19.52 -4.17
C TYR A 25 7.18 20.30 -2.93
N ALA A 26 5.88 20.41 -2.63
CA ALA A 26 5.45 21.07 -1.42
C ALA A 26 6.08 20.42 -0.19
N THR A 27 6.21 19.07 -0.19
CA THR A 27 6.83 18.31 0.90
C THR A 27 8.33 18.59 0.98
N VAL A 28 9.06 18.60 -0.15
CA VAL A 28 10.50 18.91 -0.19
C VAL A 28 10.75 20.34 0.29
N ILE A 29 10.01 21.32 -0.23
CA ILE A 29 10.15 22.72 0.17
C ILE A 29 9.81 22.87 1.66
N GLY A 30 8.71 22.27 2.12
CA GLY A 30 8.33 22.29 3.52
C GLY A 30 9.42 21.71 4.43
N ALA A 31 10.02 20.60 4.04
CA ALA A 31 11.12 20.00 4.79
C ALA A 31 12.37 20.91 4.85
N VAL A 32 12.74 21.55 3.73
CA VAL A 32 13.90 22.48 3.67
C VAL A 32 13.67 23.71 4.53
N PHE A 33 12.45 24.25 4.55
CA PHE A 33 12.10 25.44 5.33
C PHE A 33 11.63 25.12 6.76
N HIS A 34 11.70 23.85 7.19
CA HIS A 34 11.25 23.39 8.50
C HIS A 34 9.81 23.83 8.80
N ALA A 35 8.93 23.67 7.82
CA ALA A 35 7.51 23.98 8.01
C ALA A 35 6.87 22.99 8.99
N ASP A 36 5.93 23.46 9.81
CA ASP A 36 5.17 22.62 10.72
C ASP A 36 4.19 21.71 9.96
N GLU A 37 3.64 22.23 8.85
CA GLU A 37 2.73 21.48 7.99
C GLU A 37 2.77 21.94 6.54
N ILE A 38 2.37 21.03 5.64
CA ILE A 38 2.05 21.35 4.25
C ILE A 38 0.57 21.10 3.99
N ILE A 39 0.00 21.90 3.13
CA ILE A 39 -1.40 21.81 2.71
C ILE A 39 -1.44 21.52 1.22
N THR A 40 -2.12 20.44 0.83
CA THR A 40 -2.27 20.07 -0.58
C THR A 40 -3.68 19.53 -0.85
N SER A 41 -4.08 19.50 -2.12
CA SER A 41 -5.39 18.94 -2.48
C SER A 41 -5.34 17.41 -2.52
N LEU A 42 -6.41 16.77 -2.08
CA LEU A 42 -6.60 15.33 -2.22
C LEU A 42 -6.81 14.98 -3.70
N ARG A 43 -6.04 14.03 -4.21
CA ARG A 43 -6.04 13.68 -5.65
C ARG A 43 -7.20 12.79 -6.07
N SER A 44 -7.80 12.07 -5.14
CA SER A 44 -8.79 11.03 -5.48
C SER A 44 -10.21 11.47 -5.20
N ASP A 45 -11.02 11.49 -6.25
CA ASP A 45 -12.48 11.62 -6.12
C ASP A 45 -13.13 10.34 -5.55
N GLU A 46 -12.39 9.23 -5.60
CA GLU A 46 -12.87 7.92 -5.15
C GLU A 46 -12.85 7.74 -3.63
N ILE A 47 -12.14 8.61 -2.90
CA ILE A 47 -12.10 8.54 -1.45
C ILE A 47 -13.34 9.21 -0.90
N CYS A 48 -14.29 8.41 -0.52
CA CYS A 48 -15.42 8.81 0.28
C CYS A 48 -15.11 8.51 1.74
N PHE A 49 -14.88 9.55 2.54
CA PHE A 49 -14.75 9.42 4.00
C PHE A 49 -16.09 9.15 4.70
N ARG A 50 -17.09 8.59 3.98
CA ARG A 50 -18.36 8.18 4.56
C ARG A 50 -18.11 7.15 5.66
N GLY A 51 -18.49 7.49 6.88
CA GLY A 51 -18.23 6.68 8.07
C GLY A 51 -16.92 7.00 8.80
N MET A 52 -16.08 7.89 8.25
CA MET A 52 -14.88 8.40 8.89
C MET A 52 -15.11 9.79 9.53
N GLU A 53 -16.35 10.11 9.88
CA GLU A 53 -16.73 11.44 10.43
C GLU A 53 -15.92 11.86 11.66
N HIS A 54 -15.31 10.89 12.34
CA HIS A 54 -14.46 11.13 13.52
C HIS A 54 -12.97 10.84 13.28
N THR A 55 -12.54 10.45 12.08
CA THR A 55 -11.15 10.06 11.82
C THR A 55 -10.55 10.89 10.70
N ARG A 56 -10.34 12.15 10.99
CA ARG A 56 -9.67 13.10 10.07
C ARG A 56 -8.17 13.15 10.27
N THR A 57 -7.62 12.23 11.06
CA THR A 57 -6.19 12.13 11.33
C THR A 57 -5.70 10.73 11.11
N LEU A 58 -4.65 10.58 10.30
CA LEU A 58 -3.90 9.34 10.10
C LEU A 58 -2.49 9.51 10.65
N THR A 59 -1.93 8.45 11.17
CA THR A 59 -0.48 8.38 11.36
C THR A 59 0.20 8.19 10.00
N TYR A 60 1.51 8.45 9.91
CA TYR A 60 2.27 8.20 8.68
C TYR A 60 2.18 6.73 8.24
N GLY A 61 2.27 5.77 9.18
CA GLY A 61 2.14 4.34 8.88
C GLY A 61 0.75 3.95 8.34
N GLU A 62 -0.31 4.51 8.93
CA GLU A 62 -1.67 4.29 8.41
C GLU A 62 -1.84 4.87 7.01
N ALA A 63 -1.27 6.05 6.73
CA ALA A 63 -1.31 6.65 5.40
C ALA A 63 -0.52 5.82 4.37
N GLU A 64 0.63 5.26 4.74
CA GLU A 64 1.37 4.28 3.92
C GLU A 64 0.49 3.06 3.62
N ASN A 65 -0.15 2.48 4.62
CA ASN A 65 -1.06 1.34 4.44
C ASN A 65 -2.25 1.66 3.51
N PHE A 66 -2.77 2.90 3.54
CA PHE A 66 -3.79 3.35 2.57
C PHE A 66 -3.25 3.34 1.15
N ILE A 67 -2.05 3.90 0.94
CA ILE A 67 -1.41 3.96 -0.38
C ILE A 67 -1.10 2.55 -0.89
N ASP A 68 -0.56 1.69 -0.05
CA ASP A 68 -0.25 0.29 -0.38
C ASP A 68 -1.52 -0.51 -0.70
N SER A 69 -2.63 -0.18 -0.05
CA SER A 69 -3.94 -0.73 -0.38
C SER A 69 -4.51 -0.21 -1.71
N GLY A 70 -3.83 0.75 -2.37
CA GLY A 70 -4.16 1.27 -3.69
C GLY A 70 -5.02 2.53 -3.69
N ILE A 71 -5.16 3.17 -2.53
CA ILE A 71 -5.79 4.47 -2.44
C ILE A 71 -4.75 5.56 -2.71
N ALA A 72 -4.89 6.30 -3.79
CA ALA A 72 -4.00 7.39 -4.14
C ALA A 72 -4.29 8.63 -3.26
N LEU A 73 -3.82 8.62 -2.01
CA LEU A 73 -3.90 9.80 -1.13
C LEU A 73 -3.01 10.93 -1.67
N LEU A 74 -1.73 10.62 -1.89
CA LEU A 74 -0.68 11.49 -2.38
C LEU A 74 0.48 10.62 -2.91
N HIS A 75 1.52 11.26 -3.42
CA HIS A 75 2.69 10.50 -3.87
C HIS A 75 3.35 9.77 -2.69
N PRO A 76 3.67 8.47 -2.82
CA PRO A 76 4.18 7.64 -1.70
C PRO A 76 5.40 8.25 -0.99
N GLU A 77 6.33 8.85 -1.72
CA GLU A 77 7.56 9.43 -1.18
C GLU A 77 7.35 10.67 -0.31
N CYS A 78 6.15 11.29 -0.33
CA CYS A 78 5.84 12.41 0.55
C CYS A 78 5.85 11.99 2.02
N ILE A 79 5.40 10.76 2.33
CA ILE A 79 5.22 10.31 3.72
C ILE A 79 6.55 10.11 4.45
N PRO A 80 7.54 9.35 3.90
CA PRO A 80 8.84 9.20 4.54
C PRO A 80 9.54 10.55 4.76
N LEU A 81 9.44 11.46 3.78
CA LEU A 81 10.05 12.78 3.86
C LEU A 81 9.40 13.63 4.95
N ALA A 82 8.07 13.69 4.99
CA ALA A 82 7.33 14.42 6.02
C ALA A 82 7.58 13.84 7.43
N ARG A 83 7.63 12.51 7.55
CA ARG A 83 7.97 11.81 8.80
C ARG A 83 9.36 12.22 9.30
N THR A 84 10.37 12.23 8.42
CA THR A 84 11.74 12.61 8.76
C THR A 84 11.84 14.06 9.18
N ALA A 85 11.09 14.95 8.52
CA ALA A 85 11.03 16.37 8.86
C ALA A 85 10.16 16.68 10.10
N GLY A 86 9.38 15.71 10.61
CA GLY A 86 8.41 15.93 11.69
C GLY A 86 7.21 16.79 11.28
N MET A 87 6.95 16.91 9.97
CA MET A 87 6.02 17.85 9.37
C MET A 87 4.68 17.18 9.04
N ALA A 88 3.56 17.77 9.45
CA ALA A 88 2.24 17.25 9.11
C ALA A 88 1.90 17.49 7.63
N ILE A 89 1.08 16.61 7.05
CA ILE A 89 0.49 16.78 5.72
C ILE A 89 -1.02 16.93 5.89
N VAL A 90 -1.58 18.01 5.36
CA VAL A 90 -3.03 18.26 5.37
C VAL A 90 -3.54 18.16 3.95
N LEU A 91 -4.40 17.16 3.70
CA LEU A 91 -5.07 16.94 2.44
C LEU A 91 -6.46 17.58 2.49
N ILE A 92 -6.77 18.46 1.56
CA ILE A 92 -8.06 19.14 1.50
C ILE A 92 -8.81 18.66 0.26
N LYS A 93 -10.04 18.15 0.45
CA LYS A 93 -11.00 17.92 -0.63
C LYS A 93 -12.00 19.05 -0.73
N THR A 94 -12.59 19.40 0.40
CA THR A 94 -13.41 20.61 0.60
C THR A 94 -13.01 21.27 1.92
N PRO A 95 -13.39 22.52 2.20
CA PRO A 95 -13.05 23.16 3.48
C PRO A 95 -13.49 22.36 4.72
N GLU A 96 -14.55 21.57 4.58
CA GLU A 96 -15.12 20.74 5.65
C GLU A 96 -14.58 19.31 5.65
N ASP A 97 -13.95 18.87 4.52
CA ASP A 97 -13.44 17.51 4.32
C ASP A 97 -11.92 17.55 4.18
N THR A 98 -11.26 17.51 5.32
CA THR A 98 -9.80 17.56 5.46
C THR A 98 -9.28 16.31 6.14
N LEU A 99 -8.15 15.80 5.67
CA LEU A 99 -7.42 14.67 6.27
C LEU A 99 -6.02 15.14 6.69
N ARG A 100 -5.67 14.96 7.95
CA ARG A 100 -4.35 15.27 8.50
C ARG A 100 -3.52 14.01 8.64
N ILE A 101 -2.29 14.01 8.16
CA ILE A 101 -1.31 12.95 8.33
C ILE A 101 -0.19 13.49 9.22
N SER A 102 0.05 12.83 10.35
CA SER A 102 1.06 13.29 11.32
C SER A 102 1.56 12.13 12.18
N SER A 103 2.39 12.41 13.16
CA SER A 103 2.81 11.43 14.18
C SER A 103 1.75 11.16 15.25
N GLU A 104 0.68 11.94 15.27
CA GLU A 104 -0.34 11.90 16.31
C GLU A 104 -1.21 10.65 16.21
N LYS A 105 -1.31 9.89 17.30
CA LYS A 105 -2.16 8.70 17.41
C LYS A 105 -3.52 9.10 18.00
N THR A 106 -4.59 8.76 17.30
CA THR A 106 -5.96 9.08 17.73
C THR A 106 -6.62 8.01 18.60
N GLY A 107 -5.96 6.85 18.74
CA GLY A 107 -6.47 5.72 19.53
C GLY A 107 -7.72 5.03 18.98
N THR A 108 -8.11 5.35 17.76
CA THR A 108 -9.26 4.72 17.08
C THR A 108 -8.87 3.33 16.59
N LYS A 109 -9.59 2.29 17.01
CA LYS A 109 -9.27 0.89 16.71
C LYS A 109 -9.25 0.59 15.21
N VAL A 110 -10.32 0.91 14.51
CA VAL A 110 -10.45 0.74 13.05
C VAL A 110 -10.77 2.09 12.44
N LYS A 111 -9.97 2.53 11.49
CA LYS A 111 -10.17 3.80 10.79
C LYS A 111 -10.81 3.60 9.43
N ALA A 112 -10.44 2.53 8.74
CA ALA A 112 -10.99 2.23 7.44
C ALA A 112 -10.94 0.74 7.11
N ALA A 113 -11.82 0.35 6.18
CA ALA A 113 -11.71 -0.90 5.44
C ALA A 113 -11.65 -0.57 3.95
N VAL A 114 -10.62 -1.07 3.28
CA VAL A 114 -10.34 -0.81 1.87
C VAL A 114 -10.40 -2.12 1.10
N SER A 115 -11.01 -2.11 -0.08
CA SER A 115 -11.08 -3.28 -0.94
C SER A 115 -10.44 -3.01 -2.29
N ARG A 116 -9.49 -3.85 -2.67
CA ARG A 116 -8.89 -3.90 -4.00
C ARG A 116 -9.43 -5.10 -4.76
N ARG A 117 -10.16 -4.84 -5.84
CA ARG A 117 -10.77 -5.87 -6.70
C ARG A 117 -9.90 -6.24 -7.89
N GLY A 118 -10.22 -7.37 -8.51
CA GLY A 118 -9.53 -7.86 -9.71
C GLY A 118 -8.12 -8.35 -9.41
N VAL A 119 -7.94 -8.93 -8.25
CA VAL A 119 -6.69 -9.55 -7.80
C VAL A 119 -6.71 -11.02 -8.20
N VAL A 120 -5.52 -11.55 -8.51
CA VAL A 120 -5.31 -12.98 -8.74
C VAL A 120 -4.61 -13.57 -7.53
N PHE A 121 -5.20 -14.59 -6.97
CA PHE A 121 -4.56 -15.41 -5.94
C PHE A 121 -3.74 -16.51 -6.61
N VAL A 122 -2.42 -16.54 -6.33
CA VAL A 122 -1.48 -17.52 -6.89
C VAL A 122 -0.92 -18.34 -5.75
N LYS A 123 -1.15 -19.65 -5.77
CA LYS A 123 -0.60 -20.59 -4.81
C LYS A 123 0.44 -21.47 -5.50
N LEU A 124 1.66 -21.46 -4.97
CA LEU A 124 2.79 -22.23 -5.48
C LEU A 124 3.23 -23.24 -4.42
N ARG A 125 3.24 -24.51 -4.78
CA ARG A 125 3.73 -25.58 -3.94
C ARG A 125 5.02 -26.14 -4.52
N SER A 126 6.11 -26.14 -3.76
CA SER A 126 7.40 -26.61 -4.21
C SER A 126 7.35 -28.10 -4.60
N LEU A 127 7.98 -28.44 -5.71
CA LEU A 127 8.21 -29.83 -6.14
C LEU A 127 9.45 -30.46 -5.48
N GLY A 128 10.10 -29.76 -4.55
CA GLY A 128 11.31 -30.26 -3.86
C GLY A 128 12.59 -30.18 -4.69
N VAL A 129 12.55 -29.54 -5.87
CA VAL A 129 13.72 -29.34 -6.75
C VAL A 129 14.72 -28.35 -6.15
N LEU A 130 14.22 -27.39 -5.39
CA LEU A 130 15.00 -26.35 -4.72
C LEU A 130 14.82 -26.45 -3.20
N THR A 131 15.82 -26.01 -2.46
CA THR A 131 15.68 -25.79 -1.01
C THR A 131 14.66 -24.65 -0.76
N SER A 132 14.05 -24.62 0.43
CA SER A 132 12.94 -23.70 0.75
C SER A 132 13.26 -22.24 0.44
N TYR A 133 14.43 -21.73 0.86
CA TYR A 133 14.80 -20.34 0.61
C TYR A 133 15.13 -20.06 -0.86
N LEU A 134 15.75 -21.02 -1.58
CA LEU A 134 15.98 -20.85 -3.02
C LEU A 134 14.64 -20.86 -3.78
N PHE A 135 13.68 -21.67 -3.35
CA PHE A 135 12.36 -21.69 -3.94
C PHE A 135 11.63 -20.36 -3.75
N ILE A 136 11.61 -19.85 -2.50
CA ILE A 136 10.99 -18.55 -2.19
C ILE A 136 11.66 -17.42 -3.00
N GLY A 137 13.01 -17.37 -3.00
CA GLY A 137 13.76 -16.40 -3.79
C GLY A 137 13.42 -16.47 -5.26
N LYS A 138 13.40 -17.70 -5.84
CA LYS A 138 13.06 -17.90 -7.26
C LYS A 138 11.66 -17.44 -7.62
N VAL A 139 10.69 -17.62 -6.73
CA VAL A 139 9.33 -17.12 -6.93
C VAL A 139 9.34 -15.60 -7.03
N PHE A 140 9.94 -14.90 -6.06
CA PHE A 140 9.97 -13.43 -6.07
C PHE A 140 10.78 -12.86 -7.24
N ASP A 141 11.93 -13.45 -7.60
CA ASP A 141 12.72 -13.07 -8.78
C ASP A 141 11.89 -13.06 -10.06
N VAL A 142 11.02 -14.07 -10.23
CA VAL A 142 10.16 -14.15 -11.42
C VAL A 142 9.09 -13.06 -11.41
N PHE A 143 8.46 -12.78 -10.27
CA PHE A 143 7.48 -11.69 -10.18
C PHE A 143 8.14 -10.32 -10.37
N GLU A 144 9.35 -10.09 -9.84
CA GLU A 144 10.15 -8.89 -10.07
C GLU A 144 10.52 -8.72 -11.55
N LYS A 145 11.02 -9.78 -12.20
CA LYS A 145 11.37 -9.79 -13.62
C LYS A 145 10.23 -9.28 -14.51
N TYR A 146 9.00 -9.68 -14.19
CA TYR A 146 7.82 -9.23 -14.93
C TYR A 146 7.18 -7.97 -14.34
N LYS A 147 7.80 -7.35 -13.34
CA LYS A 147 7.33 -6.13 -12.66
C LYS A 147 5.90 -6.23 -12.16
N VAL A 148 5.53 -7.40 -11.62
CA VAL A 148 4.21 -7.67 -11.07
C VAL A 148 4.19 -7.29 -9.60
N PRO A 149 3.38 -6.30 -9.18
CA PRO A 149 3.26 -5.93 -7.78
C PRO A 149 2.60 -7.05 -6.98
N VAL A 150 3.20 -7.38 -5.84
CA VAL A 150 2.66 -8.34 -4.88
C VAL A 150 2.02 -7.54 -3.74
N TYR A 151 0.71 -7.68 -3.56
CA TYR A 151 -0.03 -6.96 -2.51
C TYR A 151 -0.05 -7.69 -1.19
N LEU A 152 -0.02 -9.02 -1.25
CA LEU A 152 -0.05 -9.87 -0.07
C LEU A 152 0.79 -11.11 -0.36
N ALA A 153 1.61 -11.52 0.58
CA ALA A 153 2.44 -12.71 0.48
C ALA A 153 2.41 -13.50 1.79
N THR A 154 2.23 -14.79 1.67
CA THR A 154 2.47 -15.73 2.78
C THR A 154 3.34 -16.88 2.30
N SER A 155 4.21 -17.34 3.14
CA SER A 155 5.11 -18.46 2.79
C SER A 155 5.21 -19.46 3.91
N SER A 156 5.46 -20.71 3.51
CA SER A 156 5.88 -21.80 4.37
C SER A 156 7.12 -22.47 3.77
N ASN A 157 7.66 -23.48 4.43
CA ASN A 157 8.83 -24.19 3.90
C ASN A 157 8.59 -24.83 2.53
N VAL A 158 7.35 -25.08 2.14
CA VAL A 158 6.99 -25.84 0.94
C VAL A 158 6.02 -25.10 0.01
N SER A 159 5.54 -23.92 0.40
CA SER A 159 4.57 -23.18 -0.41
C SER A 159 4.71 -21.67 -0.26
N VAL A 160 4.35 -20.97 -1.33
CA VAL A 160 4.21 -19.50 -1.37
C VAL A 160 2.82 -19.19 -1.92
N SER A 161 2.11 -18.31 -1.25
CA SER A 161 0.82 -17.79 -1.70
C SER A 161 0.92 -16.28 -1.87
N LEU A 162 0.49 -15.78 -3.03
CA LEU A 162 0.61 -14.39 -3.40
C LEU A 162 -0.73 -13.84 -3.88
N ALA A 163 -1.02 -12.60 -3.53
CA ALA A 163 -2.10 -11.82 -4.12
C ALA A 163 -1.49 -10.76 -5.04
N VAL A 164 -1.77 -10.83 -6.34
CA VAL A 164 -1.13 -10.01 -7.38
C VAL A 164 -2.16 -9.43 -8.34
N LYS A 165 -1.77 -8.40 -9.10
CA LYS A 165 -2.60 -7.88 -10.19
C LYS A 165 -1.75 -7.73 -11.44
N CYS A 166 -2.05 -8.50 -12.46
CA CYS A 166 -1.38 -8.46 -13.75
C CYS A 166 -2.29 -8.99 -14.86
N SER A 167 -1.85 -8.85 -16.10
CA SER A 167 -2.57 -9.37 -17.25
C SER A 167 -2.50 -10.91 -17.34
N ASN A 168 -3.46 -11.52 -18.02
CA ASN A 168 -3.45 -12.96 -18.26
C ASN A 168 -2.21 -13.42 -19.03
N ASP A 169 -1.68 -12.58 -19.92
CA ASP A 169 -0.46 -12.92 -20.67
C ASP A 169 0.77 -12.95 -19.77
N THR A 170 0.87 -12.00 -18.84
CA THR A 170 1.92 -12.00 -17.83
C THR A 170 1.82 -13.22 -16.91
N LEU A 171 0.61 -13.62 -16.50
CA LEU A 171 0.39 -14.85 -15.72
C LEU A 171 0.87 -16.09 -16.44
N ARG A 172 0.61 -16.19 -17.76
CA ARG A 172 1.10 -17.31 -18.59
C ARG A 172 2.63 -17.36 -18.63
N LEU A 173 3.30 -16.21 -18.71
CA LEU A 173 4.77 -16.14 -18.69
C LEU A 173 5.33 -16.59 -17.35
N ILE A 174 4.76 -16.11 -16.24
CA ILE A 174 5.12 -16.53 -14.89
C ILE A 174 4.92 -18.03 -14.71
N TYR A 175 3.77 -18.56 -15.15
CA TYR A 175 3.49 -20.00 -15.11
C TYR A 175 4.57 -20.81 -15.83
N ARG A 176 4.97 -20.41 -17.05
CA ARG A 176 6.00 -21.13 -17.85
C ARG A 176 7.36 -21.16 -17.15
N GLU A 177 7.70 -20.16 -16.36
CA GLU A 177 8.97 -20.14 -15.65
C GLU A 177 8.93 -20.94 -14.34
N LEU A 178 7.82 -20.89 -13.62
CA LEU A 178 7.71 -21.48 -12.28
C LEU A 178 7.22 -22.92 -12.27
N HIS A 179 6.50 -23.40 -13.30
CA HIS A 179 5.95 -24.76 -13.31
C HIS A 179 7.02 -25.88 -13.21
N LYS A 180 8.28 -25.57 -13.50
CA LYS A 180 9.43 -26.47 -13.35
C LYS A 180 9.78 -26.72 -11.87
N TYR A 181 9.42 -25.80 -11.00
CA TYR A 181 9.80 -25.79 -9.58
C TYR A 181 8.61 -25.93 -8.65
N ALA A 182 7.41 -25.67 -9.15
CA ALA A 182 6.19 -25.64 -8.36
C ALA A 182 4.98 -26.20 -9.09
N GLU A 183 4.09 -26.81 -8.34
CA GLU A 183 2.69 -26.95 -8.69
C GLU A 183 1.99 -25.59 -8.45
N ILE A 184 1.26 -25.07 -9.45
CA ILE A 184 0.73 -23.71 -9.44
C ILE A 184 -0.79 -23.76 -9.56
N GLY A 185 -1.47 -23.26 -8.54
CA GLY A 185 -2.90 -22.96 -8.55
C GLY A 185 -3.11 -21.46 -8.71
N MET A 186 -4.10 -21.05 -9.50
CA MET A 186 -4.47 -19.64 -9.72
C MET A 186 -5.97 -19.48 -9.61
N GLU A 187 -6.41 -18.49 -8.84
CA GLU A 187 -7.81 -18.09 -8.74
C GLU A 187 -7.92 -16.62 -9.10
N THR A 188 -8.79 -16.31 -10.05
CA THR A 188 -9.02 -14.95 -10.56
C THR A 188 -10.22 -14.30 -9.89
N GLU A 189 -10.43 -13.02 -10.14
CA GLU A 189 -11.54 -12.21 -9.62
C GLU A 189 -11.62 -12.14 -8.09
N MET A 190 -10.47 -12.31 -7.45
CA MET A 190 -10.35 -12.18 -6.01
C MET A 190 -10.30 -10.71 -5.58
N SER A 191 -10.50 -10.48 -4.30
CA SER A 191 -10.37 -9.15 -3.69
C SER A 191 -9.46 -9.23 -2.47
N VAL A 192 -8.59 -8.23 -2.32
CA VAL A 192 -7.86 -8.01 -1.06
C VAL A 192 -8.63 -6.97 -0.26
N VAL A 193 -8.97 -7.30 0.97
CA VAL A 193 -9.58 -6.38 1.94
C VAL A 193 -8.54 -6.04 3.00
N SER A 194 -8.22 -4.76 3.12
CA SER A 194 -7.31 -4.23 4.14
C SER A 194 -8.10 -3.47 5.20
N VAL A 195 -7.90 -3.84 6.46
CA VAL A 195 -8.45 -3.13 7.61
C VAL A 195 -7.34 -2.29 8.22
N ILE A 196 -7.53 -0.98 8.26
CA ILE A 196 -6.51 -0.01 8.65
C ILE A 196 -6.95 0.70 9.92
N GLY A 197 -6.02 0.85 10.88
CA GLY A 197 -6.27 1.52 12.14
C GLY A 197 -5.17 1.24 13.17
N ASP A 198 -5.32 1.75 14.39
CA ASP A 198 -4.46 1.41 15.51
C ASP A 198 -4.86 0.03 16.06
N LEU A 199 -4.38 -1.01 15.36
CA LEU A 199 -4.68 -2.41 15.64
C LEU A 199 -3.68 -2.99 16.66
N ASN A 200 -3.50 -2.32 17.80
CA ASN A 200 -2.66 -2.87 18.85
C ASN A 200 -3.31 -4.14 19.44
N TRP A 201 -2.79 -5.29 19.02
CA TRP A 201 -3.29 -6.62 19.37
C TRP A 201 -3.31 -6.90 20.89
N GLU A 202 -2.36 -6.34 21.63
CA GLU A 202 -2.30 -6.49 23.09
C GLU A 202 -3.48 -5.81 23.79
N LYS A 203 -3.93 -4.69 23.23
CA LYS A 203 -5.02 -3.87 23.83
C LYS A 203 -6.41 -4.24 23.27
N HIS A 204 -6.47 -4.91 22.13
CA HIS A 204 -7.71 -5.11 21.38
C HIS A 204 -7.99 -6.59 21.09
N THR A 205 -7.85 -7.43 22.09
CA THR A 205 -8.23 -8.84 22.01
C THR A 205 -9.66 -8.99 21.47
N GLY A 206 -9.84 -9.87 20.49
CA GLY A 206 -11.14 -10.16 19.90
C GLY A 206 -11.54 -9.32 18.67
N LEU A 207 -10.75 -8.32 18.25
CA LEU A 207 -11.02 -7.59 17.01
C LEU A 207 -10.87 -8.49 15.79
N GLU A 208 -9.82 -9.31 15.74
CA GLU A 208 -9.62 -10.32 14.70
C GLU A 208 -10.80 -11.27 14.59
N ALA A 209 -11.26 -11.80 15.74
CA ALA A 209 -12.40 -12.70 15.78
C ALA A 209 -13.66 -12.05 15.19
N ARG A 210 -13.88 -10.77 15.46
CA ARG A 210 -15.00 -10.00 14.89
C ARG A 210 -14.87 -9.79 13.39
N ILE A 211 -13.66 -9.52 12.89
CA ILE A 211 -13.39 -9.37 11.46
C ILE A 211 -13.66 -10.71 10.76
N ILE A 212 -13.12 -11.81 11.29
CA ILE A 212 -13.32 -13.16 10.76
C ILE A 212 -14.80 -13.56 10.81
N GLU A 213 -15.50 -13.27 11.91
CA GLU A 213 -16.95 -13.53 12.02
C GLU A 213 -17.77 -12.76 10.98
N THR A 214 -17.36 -11.54 10.64
CA THR A 214 -18.00 -10.75 9.58
C THR A 214 -17.81 -11.38 8.20
N LEU A 215 -16.71 -12.09 8.01
CA LEU A 215 -16.34 -12.74 6.74
C LEU A 215 -16.78 -14.21 6.66
N LYS A 216 -17.47 -14.76 7.66
CA LYS A 216 -17.78 -16.20 7.76
C LYS A 216 -18.54 -16.79 6.57
N GLU A 217 -19.30 -16.00 5.84
CA GLU A 217 -20.01 -16.44 4.64
C GLU A 217 -19.19 -16.29 3.35
N MET A 218 -17.98 -15.73 3.43
CA MET A 218 -17.10 -15.51 2.29
C MET A 218 -15.90 -16.46 2.39
N PRO A 219 -15.46 -17.08 1.26
CA PRO A 219 -14.24 -17.87 1.26
C PRO A 219 -13.03 -16.96 1.45
N VAL A 220 -12.29 -17.16 2.53
CA VAL A 220 -11.04 -16.45 2.83
C VAL A 220 -9.87 -17.37 2.49
N CYS A 221 -9.06 -16.99 1.49
CA CYS A 221 -7.92 -17.78 1.03
C CYS A 221 -6.64 -17.47 1.80
N MET A 222 -6.50 -16.25 2.32
CA MET A 222 -5.28 -15.80 2.96
C MET A 222 -5.55 -14.65 3.93
N ILE A 223 -4.86 -14.66 5.07
CA ILE A 223 -4.86 -13.57 6.05
C ILE A 223 -3.40 -13.21 6.34
N SER A 224 -3.08 -11.94 6.40
CA SER A 224 -1.79 -11.41 6.81
C SER A 224 -1.98 -10.22 7.74
N TYR A 225 -1.03 -10.05 8.63
CA TYR A 225 -0.96 -8.95 9.59
C TYR A 225 0.31 -8.15 9.29
N GLY A 226 0.20 -6.83 9.27
CA GLY A 226 1.29 -5.90 9.03
C GLY A 226 1.30 -4.75 10.02
#